data_99ed032d8a972e81a277eed630a65dfa
#
_entry.id   99ed032d8a972e81a277eed630a65dfa
#
_cell.length_a   1.000
_cell.length_b   1.000
_cell.length_c   1.000
_cell.angle_alpha   90.00
_cell.angle_beta   90.00
_cell.angle_gamma   90.00
#
_symmetry.space_group_name_H-M   'P 1'
#
loop_
_entity.id
_entity.type
_entity.pdbx_description
1 polymer ?
#
loop_
_entity_poly.entity_id
_entity_poly.type
_entity_poly.pdbx_seq_one_letter_code
_entity_poly.pdbx_strand_id
1 'polypeptide(L)'
;SARHEHDGRWFALGGDRAIVDWLSTHAPRGAVVLEAQLPEYRYGSRIASFTGLPTILGYRWHQTQQRPLPPLGEIVNQRVANVDAIYRSADDARVRRAVDDYRIRYVVVGGLERAVYPPEGLAKFDAWVAAGRARVAFRDGESTIYELAPRPVDGWPIL
;
A
#
# COMPACT_ATOMS: atom_id res chain seq x y z
N SER A 1 -24.44 3.83 -4.60
CA SER A 1 -23.01 4.06 -4.33
C SER A 1 -22.17 3.60 -5.51
N ALA A 2 -21.15 4.34 -5.86
CA ALA A 2 -20.25 3.97 -6.95
C ALA A 2 -19.55 2.63 -6.61
N ARG A 3 -19.43 1.76 -7.61
CA ARG A 3 -18.78 0.45 -7.50
C ARG A 3 -17.80 0.28 -8.64
N HIS A 4 -16.76 -0.48 -8.41
CA HIS A 4 -15.79 -0.89 -9.41
C HIS A 4 -15.71 -2.41 -9.48
N GLU A 5 -15.51 -2.97 -10.68
CA GLU A 5 -15.34 -4.40 -10.89
C GLU A 5 -13.86 -4.75 -11.06
N HIS A 6 -13.43 -5.81 -10.38
CA HIS A 6 -12.14 -6.43 -10.59
C HIS A 6 -12.30 -7.96 -10.55
N ASP A 7 -11.93 -8.63 -11.64
CA ASP A 7 -12.02 -10.08 -11.80
C ASP A 7 -13.38 -10.67 -11.41
N GLY A 8 -14.47 -10.02 -11.88
CA GLY A 8 -15.85 -10.41 -11.57
C GLY A 8 -16.32 -10.07 -10.16
N ARG A 9 -15.49 -9.40 -9.35
CA ARG A 9 -15.87 -8.95 -8.02
C ARG A 9 -16.13 -7.46 -8.00
N TRP A 10 -17.21 -7.08 -7.37
CA TRP A 10 -17.59 -5.68 -7.20
C TRP A 10 -17.19 -5.18 -5.82
N PHE A 11 -16.60 -4.01 -5.74
CA PHE A 11 -16.30 -3.35 -4.47
C PHE A 11 -16.76 -1.88 -4.49
N ALA A 12 -17.11 -1.38 -3.32
CA ALA A 12 -17.62 -0.03 -3.16
C ALA A 12 -16.47 0.99 -3.15
N LEU A 13 -16.60 2.07 -3.93
CA LEU A 13 -15.61 3.16 -3.97
C LEU A 13 -15.80 4.17 -2.82
N GLY A 14 -16.92 4.11 -2.10
CA GLY A 14 -17.20 5.05 -1.01
C GLY A 14 -16.16 5.00 0.12
N GLY A 15 -15.67 3.80 0.45
CA GLY A 15 -14.61 3.62 1.44
C GLY A 15 -13.26 4.21 1.03
N ASP A 16 -12.96 4.24 -0.26
CA ASP A 16 -11.73 4.84 -0.76
C ASP A 16 -11.69 6.35 -0.55
N ARG A 17 -12.85 7.02 -0.68
CA ARG A 17 -12.92 8.45 -0.39
C ARG A 17 -12.55 8.75 1.06
N ALA A 18 -13.09 7.99 2.00
CA ALA A 18 -12.77 8.17 3.42
C ALA A 18 -11.28 7.93 3.71
N ILE A 19 -10.65 6.94 3.05
CA ILE A 19 -9.20 6.69 3.12
C ILE A 19 -8.42 7.90 2.59
N VAL A 20 -8.77 8.39 1.40
CA VAL A 20 -8.11 9.53 0.77
C VAL A 20 -8.24 10.78 1.62
N ASP A 21 -9.43 11.09 2.10
CA ASP A 21 -9.71 12.26 2.95
C ASP A 21 -8.90 12.19 4.26
N TRP A 22 -8.85 11.01 4.89
CA TRP A 22 -8.07 10.83 6.11
C TRP A 22 -6.56 10.99 5.87
N LEU A 23 -6.00 10.34 4.85
CA LEU A 23 -4.58 10.45 4.50
C LEU A 23 -4.18 11.87 4.12
N SER A 24 -5.01 12.56 3.34
CA SER A 24 -4.76 13.95 2.93
C SER A 24 -4.70 14.90 4.11
N THR A 25 -5.44 14.61 5.18
CA THR A 25 -5.54 15.46 6.37
C THR A 25 -4.51 15.11 7.44
N HIS A 26 -4.18 13.84 7.62
CA HIS A 26 -3.40 13.36 8.77
C HIS A 26 -1.99 12.86 8.41
N ALA A 27 -1.77 12.37 7.18
CA ALA A 27 -0.48 11.82 6.83
C ALA A 27 0.55 12.93 6.60
N PRO A 28 1.75 12.82 7.20
CA PRO A 28 2.83 13.77 6.92
C PRO A 28 3.24 13.72 5.45
N ARG A 29 3.65 14.87 4.90
CA ARG A 29 4.21 14.91 3.54
C ARG A 29 5.40 13.96 3.43
N GLY A 30 5.42 13.18 2.34
CA GLY A 30 6.48 12.21 2.11
C GLY A 30 6.29 10.87 2.83
N ALA A 31 5.25 10.68 3.62
CA ALA A 31 4.92 9.39 4.19
C ALA A 31 4.58 8.38 3.09
N VAL A 32 5.27 7.26 3.05
CA VAL A 32 5.06 6.22 2.03
C VAL A 32 3.83 5.41 2.37
N VAL A 33 2.93 5.28 1.40
CA VAL A 33 1.70 4.51 1.51
C VAL A 33 1.79 3.25 0.67
N LEU A 34 1.42 2.12 1.25
CA LEU A 34 1.20 0.86 0.53
C LEU A 34 -0.28 0.78 0.14
N GLU A 35 -0.53 0.60 -1.13
CA GLU A 35 -1.84 0.35 -1.74
C GLU A 35 -1.77 -0.78 -2.76
N ALA A 36 -2.91 -1.37 -3.12
CA ALA A 36 -2.98 -2.43 -4.12
C ALA A 36 -2.40 -2.00 -5.46
N GLN A 37 -1.72 -2.94 -6.11
CA GLN A 37 -1.23 -2.76 -7.48
C GLN A 37 -2.11 -3.57 -8.43
N LEU A 38 -2.56 -2.91 -9.48
CA LEU A 38 -3.34 -3.53 -10.55
C LEU A 38 -2.64 -3.35 -11.89
N PRO A 39 -2.96 -4.19 -12.89
CA PRO A 39 -2.53 -3.96 -14.27
C PRO A 39 -2.94 -2.57 -14.76
N GLU A 40 -2.28 -2.15 -15.83
CA GLU A 40 -2.47 -0.84 -16.47
C GLU A 40 -3.96 -0.51 -16.70
N TYR A 41 -4.31 0.76 -16.58
CA TYR A 41 -5.67 1.29 -16.74
C TYR A 41 -6.71 0.77 -15.73
N ARG A 42 -6.25 0.18 -14.62
CA ARG A 42 -7.08 -0.21 -13.48
C ARG A 42 -6.93 0.78 -12.31
N TYR A 43 -7.87 0.72 -11.39
CA TYR A 43 -8.00 1.68 -10.27
C TYR A 43 -6.96 1.47 -9.12
N GLY A 44 -5.75 0.98 -9.44
CA GLY A 44 -4.76 0.56 -8.44
C GLY A 44 -3.96 1.69 -7.79
N SER A 45 -3.74 2.82 -8.47
CA SER A 45 -2.92 3.93 -7.94
C SER A 45 -3.76 5.09 -7.41
N ARG A 46 -4.91 4.80 -6.82
CA ARG A 46 -5.87 5.80 -6.39
C ARG A 46 -5.38 6.68 -5.25
N ILE A 47 -4.65 6.10 -4.32
CA ILE A 47 -4.15 6.85 -3.17
C ILE A 47 -3.11 7.88 -3.61
N ALA A 48 -2.11 7.45 -4.39
CA ALA A 48 -1.10 8.36 -4.95
C ALA A 48 -1.73 9.48 -5.77
N SER A 49 -2.70 9.14 -6.62
CA SER A 49 -3.33 10.10 -7.54
C SER A 49 -4.13 11.18 -6.82
N PHE A 50 -4.79 10.84 -5.73
CA PHE A 50 -5.68 11.77 -5.03
C PHE A 50 -5.04 12.47 -3.84
N THR A 51 -4.01 11.89 -3.22
CA THR A 51 -3.35 12.46 -2.05
C THR A 51 -2.02 13.14 -2.35
N GLY A 52 -1.38 12.77 -3.46
CA GLY A 52 0.00 13.17 -3.76
C GLY A 52 1.05 12.53 -2.85
N LEU A 53 0.66 11.57 -2.00
CA LEU A 53 1.61 10.84 -1.15
C LEU A 53 2.40 9.84 -1.99
N PRO A 54 3.70 9.63 -1.68
CA PRO A 54 4.49 8.62 -2.35
C PRO A 54 3.95 7.22 -2.05
N THR A 55 3.84 6.41 -3.09
CA THR A 55 3.58 4.97 -3.00
C THR A 55 4.76 4.20 -3.57
N ILE A 56 4.88 2.91 -3.28
CA ILE A 56 6.00 2.08 -3.75
C ILE A 56 6.07 2.10 -5.28
N LEU A 57 4.90 2.07 -5.91
CA LEU A 57 4.76 2.14 -7.34
C LEU A 57 3.55 2.99 -7.65
N GLY A 58 3.77 4.10 -8.32
CA GLY A 58 2.69 4.89 -8.89
C GLY A 58 2.06 4.12 -10.06
N TYR A 59 1.86 4.78 -11.18
CA TYR A 59 1.28 4.12 -12.35
C TYR A 59 2.36 3.35 -13.13
N ARG A 60 2.36 2.02 -13.04
CA ARG A 60 3.40 1.12 -13.61
C ARG A 60 3.69 1.41 -15.08
N TRP A 61 2.65 1.57 -15.89
CA TRP A 61 2.79 1.81 -17.32
C TRP A 61 3.55 3.10 -17.63
N HIS A 62 3.20 4.19 -16.97
CA HIS A 62 3.90 5.47 -17.14
C HIS A 62 5.37 5.38 -16.75
N GLN A 63 5.70 4.65 -15.71
CA GLN A 63 7.09 4.49 -15.28
C GLN A 63 7.91 3.67 -16.29
N THR A 64 7.31 2.65 -16.88
CA THR A 64 7.99 1.82 -17.90
C THR A 64 8.09 2.51 -19.26
N GLN A 65 7.09 3.27 -19.67
CA GLN A 65 7.11 4.04 -20.93
C GLN A 65 8.04 5.25 -20.89
N GLN A 66 8.06 5.97 -19.78
CA GLN A 66 8.86 7.19 -19.66
C GLN A 66 10.35 6.90 -19.41
N ARG A 67 10.70 5.67 -19.04
CA ARG A 67 12.05 5.25 -18.70
C ARG A 67 12.38 3.87 -19.29
N PRO A 68 12.56 3.80 -20.62
CA PRO A 68 12.70 2.52 -21.34
C PRO A 68 14.07 1.83 -21.15
N LEU A 69 14.94 2.31 -20.26
CA LEU A 69 16.22 1.68 -20.01
C LEU A 69 16.04 0.33 -19.29
N PRO A 70 16.67 -0.77 -19.77
CA PRO A 70 16.47 -2.13 -19.25
C PRO A 70 16.53 -2.28 -17.72
N PRO A 71 17.49 -1.66 -16.98
CA PRO A 71 17.54 -1.82 -15.54
C PRO A 71 16.33 -1.20 -14.81
N LEU A 72 15.67 -0.21 -15.41
CA LEU A 72 14.51 0.44 -14.80
C LEU A 72 13.23 -0.41 -14.89
N GLY A 73 13.05 -1.15 -16.00
CA GLY A 73 11.96 -2.10 -16.16
C GLY A 73 12.04 -3.23 -15.13
N GLU A 74 13.21 -3.74 -14.86
CA GLU A 74 13.44 -4.76 -13.83
C GLU A 74 13.14 -4.23 -12.43
N ILE A 75 13.57 -3.01 -12.12
CA ILE A 75 13.28 -2.35 -10.83
C ILE A 75 11.77 -2.19 -10.64
N VAL A 76 11.03 -1.75 -11.67
CA VAL A 76 9.58 -1.61 -11.63
C VAL A 76 8.91 -2.96 -11.37
N ASN A 77 9.30 -4.01 -12.10
CA ASN A 77 8.77 -5.35 -11.92
C ASN A 77 9.06 -5.90 -10.52
N GLN A 78 10.25 -5.66 -10.01
CA GLN A 78 10.62 -6.08 -8.66
C GLN A 78 9.76 -5.37 -7.59
N ARG A 79 9.49 -4.09 -7.77
CA ARG A 79 8.61 -3.34 -6.86
C ARG A 79 7.18 -3.87 -6.88
N VAL A 80 6.62 -4.17 -8.05
CA VAL A 80 5.30 -4.81 -8.17
C VAL A 80 5.28 -6.13 -7.43
N ALA A 81 6.27 -6.99 -7.65
CA ALA A 81 6.38 -8.28 -6.98
C ALA A 81 6.48 -8.14 -5.45
N ASN A 82 7.15 -7.10 -4.97
CA ASN A 82 7.28 -6.83 -3.54
C ASN A 82 5.95 -6.34 -2.94
N VAL A 83 5.20 -5.47 -3.61
CA VAL A 83 3.86 -5.05 -3.16
C VAL A 83 2.93 -6.26 -3.06
N ASP A 84 2.90 -7.09 -4.11
CA ASP A 84 2.10 -8.32 -4.12
C ASP A 84 2.52 -9.26 -2.98
N ALA A 85 3.81 -9.45 -2.76
CA ALA A 85 4.32 -10.28 -1.68
C ALA A 85 3.90 -9.75 -0.30
N ILE A 86 3.97 -8.42 -0.09
CA ILE A 86 3.56 -7.81 1.17
C ILE A 86 2.08 -8.09 1.48
N TYR A 87 1.21 -8.01 0.49
CA TYR A 87 -0.22 -8.25 0.72
C TYR A 87 -0.60 -9.73 0.76
N ARG A 88 0.01 -10.58 -0.09
CA ARG A 88 -0.39 -11.99 -0.25
C ARG A 88 0.23 -12.90 0.79
N SER A 89 1.48 -12.65 1.15
CA SER A 89 2.22 -13.57 2.02
C SER A 89 1.82 -13.45 3.48
N ALA A 90 2.05 -14.53 4.23
CA ALA A 90 2.06 -14.47 5.68
C ALA A 90 3.15 -13.52 6.21
N ASP A 91 3.12 -13.22 7.51
CA ASP A 91 4.16 -12.42 8.17
C ASP A 91 5.48 -13.21 8.24
N ASP A 92 6.37 -12.93 7.31
CA ASP A 92 7.70 -13.52 7.25
C ASP A 92 8.81 -12.45 7.20
N ALA A 93 10.06 -12.88 7.30
CA ALA A 93 11.21 -11.99 7.30
C ALA A 93 11.36 -11.19 5.98
N ARG A 94 10.94 -11.77 4.86
CA ARG A 94 10.98 -11.11 3.54
C ARG A 94 9.99 -9.96 3.48
N VAL A 95 8.76 -10.19 3.93
CA VAL A 95 7.72 -9.16 4.00
C VAL A 95 8.16 -8.01 4.89
N ARG A 96 8.67 -8.32 6.09
CA ARG A 96 9.15 -7.31 7.05
C ARG A 96 10.28 -6.48 6.46
N ARG A 97 11.25 -7.14 5.80
CA ARG A 97 12.36 -6.44 5.13
C ARG A 97 11.86 -5.51 4.04
N ALA A 98 10.93 -5.97 3.19
CA ALA A 98 10.38 -5.12 2.13
C ALA A 98 9.65 -3.90 2.69
N VAL A 99 8.88 -4.05 3.76
CA VAL A 99 8.23 -2.94 4.47
C VAL A 99 9.26 -1.92 4.98
N ASP A 100 10.35 -2.40 5.56
CA ASP A 100 11.42 -1.56 6.08
C ASP A 100 12.20 -0.85 4.96
N ASP A 101 12.59 -1.58 3.91
CA ASP A 101 13.37 -1.06 2.78
C ASP A 101 12.62 0.06 2.04
N TYR A 102 11.32 -0.08 1.88
CA TYR A 102 10.46 0.95 1.28
C TYR A 102 10.02 2.03 2.26
N ARG A 103 10.36 1.90 3.55
CA ARG A 103 9.96 2.84 4.61
C ARG A 103 8.45 3.08 4.63
N ILE A 104 7.68 2.01 4.46
CA ILE A 104 6.23 2.08 4.44
C ILE A 104 5.75 2.56 5.81
N ARG A 105 4.99 3.67 5.81
CA ARG A 105 4.39 4.19 7.02
C ARG A 105 2.93 3.80 7.16
N TYR A 106 2.19 3.83 6.07
CA TYR A 106 0.78 3.49 6.08
C TYR A 106 0.50 2.32 5.14
N VAL A 107 -0.36 1.42 5.59
CA VAL A 107 -0.89 0.31 4.78
C VAL A 107 -2.39 0.50 4.65
N VAL A 108 -2.88 0.55 3.43
CA VAL A 108 -4.30 0.63 3.13
C VAL A 108 -4.86 -0.77 2.92
N VAL A 109 -5.97 -1.08 3.59
CA VAL A 109 -6.78 -2.27 3.35
C VAL A 109 -8.23 -1.83 3.20
N GLY A 110 -8.64 -1.57 1.97
CA GLY A 110 -9.99 -1.19 1.61
C GLY A 110 -10.67 -2.25 0.75
N GLY A 111 -11.76 -1.87 0.10
CA GLY A 111 -12.51 -2.77 -0.77
C GLY A 111 -11.66 -3.37 -1.90
N LEU A 112 -10.76 -2.57 -2.48
CA LEU A 112 -9.87 -3.03 -3.54
C LEU A 112 -8.88 -4.10 -3.04
N GLU A 113 -8.19 -3.84 -1.93
CA GLU A 113 -7.24 -4.80 -1.36
C GLU A 113 -7.92 -6.11 -1.00
N ARG A 114 -9.13 -6.06 -0.45
CA ARG A 114 -9.93 -7.25 -0.12
C ARG A 114 -10.41 -8.00 -1.36
N ALA A 115 -10.63 -7.31 -2.48
CA ALA A 115 -10.99 -7.94 -3.74
C ALA A 115 -9.81 -8.64 -4.42
N VAL A 116 -8.60 -8.08 -4.28
CA VAL A 116 -7.39 -8.52 -4.99
C VAL A 116 -6.59 -9.54 -4.19
N TYR A 117 -6.49 -9.38 -2.88
CA TYR A 117 -5.58 -10.16 -2.03
C TYR A 117 -6.31 -11.13 -1.10
N PRO A 118 -5.71 -12.27 -0.79
CA PRO A 118 -6.32 -13.27 0.07
C PRO A 118 -6.47 -12.77 1.52
N PRO A 119 -7.57 -13.13 2.20
CA PRO A 119 -7.82 -12.71 3.59
C PRO A 119 -6.67 -13.07 4.55
N GLU A 120 -6.03 -14.22 4.34
CA GLU A 120 -4.91 -14.70 5.16
C GLU A 120 -3.72 -13.75 5.08
N GLY A 121 -3.45 -13.21 3.89
CA GLY A 121 -2.39 -12.22 3.69
C GLY A 121 -2.70 -10.88 4.35
N LEU A 122 -3.96 -10.47 4.37
CA LEU A 122 -4.40 -9.22 5.00
C LEU A 122 -4.46 -9.32 6.52
N ALA A 123 -4.77 -10.50 7.07
CA ALA A 123 -4.91 -10.72 8.51
C ALA A 123 -3.61 -10.44 9.30
N LYS A 124 -2.43 -10.51 8.66
CA LYS A 124 -1.17 -10.20 9.34
C LYS A 124 -1.09 -8.75 9.86
N PHE A 125 -1.79 -7.81 9.23
CA PHE A 125 -1.78 -6.42 9.69
C PHE A 125 -2.50 -6.27 11.03
N ASP A 126 -3.58 -7.00 11.28
CA ASP A 126 -4.22 -7.06 12.58
C ASP A 126 -3.31 -7.77 13.61
N ALA A 127 -2.62 -8.82 13.21
CA ALA A 127 -1.62 -9.48 14.06
C ALA A 127 -0.46 -8.54 14.42
N TRP A 128 -0.04 -7.67 13.51
CA TRP A 128 0.97 -6.65 13.80
C TRP A 128 0.47 -5.60 14.79
N VAL A 129 -0.81 -5.25 14.74
CA VAL A 129 -1.42 -4.38 15.78
C VAL A 129 -1.37 -5.06 17.14
N ALA A 130 -1.75 -6.32 17.24
CA ALA A 130 -1.69 -7.08 18.48
C ALA A 130 -0.24 -7.22 19.04
N ALA A 131 0.74 -7.29 18.14
CA ALA A 131 2.17 -7.37 18.50
C ALA A 131 2.83 -5.99 18.76
N GLY A 132 2.09 -4.89 18.67
CA GLY A 132 2.62 -3.53 18.87
C GLY A 132 3.51 -2.99 17.73
N ARG A 133 3.47 -3.62 16.56
CA ARG A 133 4.23 -3.20 15.36
C ARG A 133 3.48 -2.21 14.49
N ALA A 134 2.18 -2.16 14.65
CA ALA A 134 1.29 -1.26 13.95
C ALA A 134 0.21 -0.77 14.89
N ARG A 135 -0.50 0.26 14.47
CA ARG A 135 -1.76 0.67 15.07
C ARG A 135 -2.80 0.90 13.99
N VAL A 136 -4.06 0.74 14.33
CA VAL A 136 -5.14 1.18 13.47
C VAL A 136 -5.20 2.70 13.54
N ALA A 137 -4.83 3.38 12.46
CA ALA A 137 -4.87 4.84 12.38
C ALA A 137 -6.27 5.33 11.99
N PHE A 138 -6.98 4.57 11.15
CA PHE A 138 -8.33 4.86 10.71
C PHE A 138 -9.08 3.58 10.39
N ARG A 139 -10.38 3.55 10.69
CA ARG A 139 -11.28 2.46 10.29
C ARG A 139 -12.68 3.00 10.05
N ASP A 140 -13.24 2.66 8.90
CA ASP A 140 -14.61 2.94 8.52
C ASP A 140 -15.15 1.79 7.66
N GLY A 141 -16.11 1.04 8.21
CA GLY A 141 -16.61 -0.19 7.58
C GLY A 141 -15.49 -1.19 7.26
N GLU A 142 -15.36 -1.54 5.99
CA GLU A 142 -14.31 -2.47 5.51
C GLU A 142 -12.96 -1.78 5.26
N SER A 143 -12.91 -0.45 5.35
CA SER A 143 -11.72 0.33 5.06
C SER A 143 -10.90 0.54 6.32
N THR A 144 -9.62 0.18 6.27
CA THR A 144 -8.69 0.32 7.38
C THR A 144 -7.37 0.91 6.88
N ILE A 145 -6.83 1.85 7.64
CA ILE A 145 -5.45 2.33 7.49
C ILE A 145 -4.67 1.88 8.72
N TYR A 146 -3.64 1.09 8.48
CA TYR A 146 -2.67 0.73 9.50
C TYR A 146 -1.49 1.68 9.43
N GLU A 147 -1.08 2.25 10.56
CA GLU A 147 0.17 2.98 10.68
C GLU A 147 1.21 2.07 11.30
N LEU A 148 2.32 1.88 10.58
CA LEU A 148 3.41 1.05 11.03
C LEU A 148 4.28 1.84 12.03
N ALA A 149 4.73 1.18 13.09
CA ALA A 149 5.63 1.79 14.07
C ALA A 149 6.94 2.19 13.37
N PRO A 150 7.42 3.42 13.56
CA PRO A 150 8.73 3.81 13.06
C PRO A 150 9.77 2.91 13.69
N ARG A 151 10.62 2.29 12.87
CA ARG A 151 11.79 1.58 13.38
C ARG A 151 12.75 2.59 13.98
N PRO A 152 13.36 2.32 15.15
CA PRO A 152 14.52 3.07 15.56
C PRO A 152 15.56 2.93 14.45
N VAL A 153 16.03 4.06 13.93
CA VAL A 153 17.13 4.07 12.97
C VAL A 153 18.39 3.84 13.76
N ASP A 154 18.76 2.59 13.96
CA ASP A 154 20.05 2.27 14.55
C ASP A 154 21.14 2.85 13.64
N GLY A 155 21.83 3.88 14.12
CA GLY A 155 23.10 4.32 13.57
C GLY A 155 23.12 5.46 12.57
N TRP A 156 22.08 6.31 12.47
CA TRP A 156 22.23 7.57 11.73
C TRP A 156 22.50 8.72 12.71
N PRO A 157 23.66 9.40 12.63
CA PRO A 157 23.88 10.60 13.43
C PRO A 157 22.89 11.68 12.96
N ILE A 158 22.15 12.22 13.92
CA ILE A 158 21.38 13.45 13.73
C ILE A 158 22.43 14.56 13.55
N LEU A 159 22.53 15.07 12.34
CA LEU A 159 23.22 16.34 12.08
C LEU A 159 22.23 17.47 12.27
#